data_2f56505708938ddb222f39b0b2a998c0
#
_entry.id   2f56505708938ddb222f39b0b2a998c0
#
_cell.length_a   1.000
_cell.length_b   1.000
_cell.length_c   1.000
_cell.angle_alpha   90.00
_cell.angle_beta   90.00
_cell.angle_gamma   90.00
#
_symmetry.space_group_name_H-M   'P 1'
#
loop_
_entity.id
_entity.type
_entity.pdbx_description
1 polymer ?
#
loop_
_entity_poly.entity_id
_entity_poly.type
_entity_poly.pdbx_seq_one_letter_code
_entity_poly.pdbx_strand_id
1 'polypeptide(L)'
;MDELRKLTTQEKALRINLSKAIYGSFAEIGAGQEVAANFFKVGGASGTVAKTMSAYDMKFSDAIYGVGDRYVCEERLIRMLDHEYILLPERLPHRIETTRFFAFADTVEVINYERTNQGHGWMGLRFQLRPKSEPNECALHLKMHDTDPLQQQFALGIIGVNIIYSCMFL
;
A
#
# COMPACT_ATOMS: atom_id res chain seq x y z
N MET A 1 19.70 17.65 24.07
CA MET A 1 18.56 16.79 23.68
C MET A 1 18.43 16.88 22.19
N ASP A 2 18.83 15.85 21.48
CA ASP A 2 18.55 15.79 20.05
C ASP A 2 17.03 15.74 19.89
N GLU A 3 16.47 16.83 19.33
CA GLU A 3 15.10 16.77 18.80
C GLU A 3 15.06 15.58 17.84
N LEU A 4 14.21 14.61 18.13
CA LEU A 4 13.97 13.48 17.23
C LEU A 4 13.57 14.02 15.86
N ARG A 5 14.55 14.14 14.99
CA ARG A 5 14.35 14.62 13.63
C ARG A 5 13.31 13.70 12.95
N LYS A 6 12.22 14.28 12.49
CA LYS A 6 11.20 13.54 11.73
C LYS A 6 11.78 13.12 10.37
N LEU A 7 11.70 11.83 10.08
CA LEU A 7 12.11 11.31 8.77
C LEU A 7 11.15 11.80 7.68
N THR A 8 11.72 12.15 6.54
CA THR A 8 10.92 12.43 5.33
C THR A 8 10.32 11.16 4.76
N THR A 9 9.37 11.30 3.84
CA THR A 9 8.78 10.15 3.12
C THR A 9 9.85 9.34 2.39
N GLN A 10 10.79 10.01 1.75
CA GLN A 10 11.91 9.39 1.03
C GLN A 10 12.84 8.62 1.96
N GLU A 11 13.18 9.20 3.11
CA GLU A 11 14.01 8.53 4.11
C GLU A 11 13.32 7.28 4.68
N LYS A 12 12.01 7.33 4.91
CA LYS A 12 11.24 6.18 5.36
C LYS A 12 11.21 5.07 4.31
N ALA A 13 10.92 5.41 3.07
CA ALA A 13 10.91 4.44 1.97
C ALA A 13 12.29 3.81 1.77
N LEU A 14 13.35 4.60 1.79
CA LEU A 14 14.72 4.08 1.67
C LEU A 14 15.07 3.15 2.84
N ARG A 15 14.69 3.51 4.06
CA ARG A 15 14.95 2.68 5.24
C ARG A 15 14.26 1.32 5.13
N ILE A 16 13.05 1.28 4.60
CA ILE A 16 12.35 0.03 4.33
C ILE A 16 13.10 -0.77 3.25
N ASN A 17 13.47 -0.15 2.14
CA ASN A 17 14.16 -0.80 1.04
C ASN A 17 15.51 -1.41 1.44
N LEU A 18 16.21 -0.81 2.40
CA LEU A 18 17.49 -1.30 2.89
C LEU A 18 17.35 -2.38 3.96
N SER A 19 16.15 -2.67 4.44
CA SER A 19 15.90 -3.75 5.39
C SER A 19 15.79 -5.08 4.65
N LYS A 20 16.70 -6.00 4.92
CA LYS A 20 16.73 -7.33 4.28
C LYS A 20 15.60 -8.27 4.73
N ALA A 21 14.90 -7.91 5.79
CA ALA A 21 13.88 -8.76 6.41
C ALA A 21 12.44 -8.38 6.04
N ILE A 22 12.23 -7.34 5.24
CA ILE A 22 10.90 -6.84 4.87
C ILE A 22 10.71 -6.96 3.36
N TYR A 23 9.66 -7.65 2.94
CA TYR A 23 9.39 -7.87 1.52
C TYR A 23 7.89 -7.99 1.27
N GLY A 24 7.39 -7.35 0.24
CA GLY A 24 5.96 -7.35 0.03
C GLY A 24 5.48 -6.94 -1.35
N SER A 25 4.16 -6.93 -1.48
CA SER A 25 3.44 -6.58 -2.69
C SER A 25 2.61 -5.32 -2.52
N PHE A 26 2.39 -4.63 -3.62
CA PHE A 26 1.56 -3.43 -3.71
C PHE A 26 0.45 -3.66 -4.74
N ALA A 27 -0.78 -3.37 -4.36
CA ALA A 27 -1.92 -3.35 -5.28
C ALA A 27 -2.67 -2.04 -5.12
N GLU A 28 -2.61 -1.19 -6.14
CA GLU A 28 -3.18 0.15 -6.10
C GLU A 28 -4.24 0.29 -7.19
N ILE A 29 -5.50 0.45 -6.78
CA ILE A 29 -6.66 0.57 -7.67
C ILE A 29 -7.14 2.02 -7.75
N GLY A 30 -7.44 2.44 -8.96
CA GLY A 30 -7.88 3.79 -9.24
C GLY A 30 -6.72 4.76 -9.30
N ALA A 31 -6.85 5.92 -8.67
CA ALA A 31 -5.87 6.99 -8.75
C ALA A 31 -4.72 6.88 -7.74
N GLY A 32 -4.71 5.86 -6.89
CA GLY A 32 -3.73 5.69 -5.83
C GLY A 32 -2.49 4.91 -6.28
N GLN A 33 -1.63 5.48 -7.12
CA GLN A 33 -0.43 4.77 -7.62
C GLN A 33 0.89 5.31 -7.08
N GLU A 34 0.84 6.28 -6.17
CA GLU A 34 2.02 6.98 -5.68
C GLU A 34 2.76 6.24 -4.56
N VAL A 35 2.14 5.28 -3.89
CA VAL A 35 2.79 4.59 -2.76
C VAL A 35 3.96 3.74 -3.26
N ALA A 36 3.74 2.83 -4.18
CA ALA A 36 4.80 2.02 -4.78
C ALA A 36 5.86 2.90 -5.47
N ALA A 37 5.43 3.97 -6.15
CA ALA A 37 6.33 4.90 -6.81
C ALA A 37 7.37 5.51 -5.86
N ASN A 38 7.01 5.82 -4.62
CA ASN A 38 7.94 6.35 -3.64
C ASN A 38 9.09 5.38 -3.31
N PHE A 39 8.84 4.08 -3.34
CA PHE A 39 9.87 3.06 -3.12
C PHE A 39 10.83 2.96 -4.31
N PHE A 40 10.32 3.08 -5.53
CA PHE A 40 11.17 3.06 -6.73
C PHE A 40 12.06 4.30 -6.85
N LYS A 41 11.56 5.46 -6.45
CA LYS A 41 12.27 6.74 -6.58
C LYS A 41 13.51 6.86 -5.71
N VAL A 42 13.57 6.16 -4.59
CA VAL A 42 14.68 6.28 -3.62
C VAL A 42 15.79 5.25 -3.82
N GLY A 43 15.61 4.29 -4.72
CA GLY A 43 16.57 3.21 -4.95
C GLY A 43 16.43 2.05 -3.96
N GLY A 44 16.99 0.91 -4.33
CA GLY A 44 16.94 -0.29 -3.49
C GLY A 44 15.60 -1.01 -3.46
N ALA A 45 14.66 -0.68 -4.33
CA ALA A 45 13.32 -1.26 -4.34
C ALA A 45 13.30 -2.79 -4.52
N SER A 46 14.32 -3.37 -5.14
CA SER A 46 14.46 -4.83 -5.25
C SER A 46 14.57 -5.53 -3.89
N GLY A 47 14.94 -4.80 -2.86
CA GLY A 47 14.97 -5.32 -1.47
C GLY A 47 13.61 -5.35 -0.78
N THR A 48 12.58 -4.73 -1.37
CA THR A 48 11.26 -4.55 -0.74
C THR A 48 10.13 -5.08 -1.61
N VAL A 49 10.16 -4.82 -2.91
CA VAL A 49 9.02 -4.97 -3.81
C VAL A 49 9.06 -6.31 -4.53
N ALA A 50 8.18 -7.21 -4.17
CA ALA A 50 7.94 -8.45 -4.89
C ALA A 50 7.14 -8.20 -6.17
N LYS A 51 6.11 -7.38 -6.05
CA LYS A 51 5.19 -7.07 -7.14
C LYS A 51 4.51 -5.74 -6.85
N THR A 52 4.30 -4.95 -7.88
CA THR A 52 3.36 -3.84 -7.87
C THR A 52 2.39 -4.02 -9.02
N MET A 53 1.11 -3.78 -8.76
CA MET A 53 0.09 -3.85 -9.79
C MET A 53 -0.94 -2.73 -9.62
N SER A 54 -1.55 -2.36 -10.72
CA SER A 54 -2.66 -1.42 -10.78
C SER A 54 -3.76 -2.01 -11.65
N ALA A 55 -5.00 -2.01 -11.16
CA ALA A 55 -6.17 -2.40 -11.92
C ALA A 55 -7.15 -1.23 -11.95
N TYR A 56 -7.28 -0.58 -13.08
CA TYR A 56 -8.13 0.60 -13.25
C TYR A 56 -9.51 0.24 -13.81
N ASP A 57 -9.57 -0.74 -14.71
CA ASP A 57 -10.84 -1.22 -15.26
C ASP A 57 -11.60 -2.06 -14.22
N MET A 58 -12.92 -1.77 -14.10
CA MET A 58 -13.76 -2.43 -13.10
C MET A 58 -13.89 -3.94 -13.34
N LYS A 59 -14.06 -4.37 -14.58
CA LYS A 59 -14.17 -5.79 -14.91
C LYS A 59 -12.86 -6.53 -14.69
N PHE A 60 -11.75 -5.88 -14.99
CA PHE A 60 -10.43 -6.43 -14.73
C PHE A 60 -10.20 -6.61 -13.22
N SER A 61 -10.57 -5.62 -12.43
CA SER A 61 -10.52 -5.70 -10.96
C SER A 61 -11.42 -6.82 -10.43
N ASP A 62 -12.63 -6.96 -10.97
CA ASP A 62 -13.55 -8.05 -10.60
C ASP A 62 -12.97 -9.44 -10.93
N ALA A 63 -12.25 -9.56 -12.03
CA ALA A 63 -11.62 -10.81 -12.43
C ALA A 63 -10.53 -11.26 -11.44
N ILE A 64 -9.87 -10.30 -10.77
CA ILE A 64 -8.81 -10.60 -9.80
C ILE A 64 -9.40 -10.79 -8.39
N TYR A 65 -10.25 -9.85 -7.93
CA TYR A 65 -10.68 -9.75 -6.54
C TYR A 65 -12.14 -10.16 -6.29
N GLY A 66 -12.86 -10.50 -7.36
CA GLY A 66 -14.27 -10.86 -7.30
C GLY A 66 -15.20 -9.67 -7.52
N VAL A 67 -16.44 -9.97 -7.88
CA VAL A 67 -17.50 -8.99 -8.11
C VAL A 67 -17.95 -8.38 -6.79
N GLY A 68 -18.17 -7.07 -6.76
CA GLY A 68 -18.69 -6.34 -5.61
C GLY A 68 -19.57 -5.16 -6.05
N ASP A 69 -20.39 -4.68 -5.13
CA ASP A 69 -21.31 -3.56 -5.40
C ASP A 69 -20.60 -2.22 -5.50
N ARG A 70 -19.46 -2.10 -4.82
CA ARG A 70 -18.63 -0.89 -4.77
C ARG A 70 -17.16 -1.25 -4.92
N TYR A 71 -16.40 -0.34 -5.55
CA TYR A 71 -14.96 -0.52 -5.76
C TYR A 71 -14.13 0.23 -4.71
N VAL A 72 -14.57 1.42 -4.29
CA VAL A 72 -13.90 2.20 -3.25
C VAL A 72 -14.62 1.97 -1.93
N CYS A 73 -14.30 0.86 -1.27
CA CYS A 73 -14.90 0.47 -0.01
C CYS A 73 -13.96 -0.45 0.77
N GLU A 74 -14.25 -0.59 2.06
CA GLU A 74 -13.47 -1.47 2.96
C GLU A 74 -13.45 -2.91 2.50
N GLU A 75 -14.59 -3.44 2.07
CA GLU A 75 -14.69 -4.83 1.61
C GLU A 75 -13.74 -5.10 0.44
N ARG A 76 -13.67 -4.20 -0.54
CA ARG A 76 -12.73 -4.32 -1.65
C ARG A 76 -11.29 -4.30 -1.16
N LEU A 77 -10.94 -3.40 -0.24
CA LEU A 77 -9.62 -3.34 0.36
C LEU A 77 -9.24 -4.67 1.01
N ILE A 78 -10.12 -5.24 1.82
CA ILE A 78 -9.86 -6.50 2.52
C ILE A 78 -9.63 -7.64 1.53
N ARG A 79 -10.45 -7.74 0.47
CA ARG A 79 -10.25 -8.73 -0.59
C ARG A 79 -8.91 -8.59 -1.30
N MET A 80 -8.48 -7.35 -1.55
CA MET A 80 -7.17 -7.06 -2.14
C MET A 80 -6.04 -7.52 -1.23
N LEU A 81 -6.11 -7.18 0.05
CA LEU A 81 -5.11 -7.57 1.04
C LEU A 81 -5.02 -9.09 1.19
N ASP A 82 -6.15 -9.78 1.28
CA ASP A 82 -6.18 -11.24 1.36
C ASP A 82 -5.53 -11.89 0.14
N HIS A 83 -5.94 -11.49 -1.03
CA HIS A 83 -5.46 -12.06 -2.29
C HIS A 83 -3.95 -11.87 -2.46
N GLU A 84 -3.47 -10.65 -2.25
CA GLU A 84 -2.05 -10.32 -2.46
C GLU A 84 -1.15 -10.92 -1.38
N TYR A 85 -1.60 -10.97 -0.13
CA TYR A 85 -0.80 -11.52 0.96
C TYR A 85 -0.60 -13.03 0.83
N ILE A 86 -1.64 -13.79 0.50
CA ILE A 86 -1.57 -15.25 0.35
C ILE A 86 -0.54 -15.67 -0.70
N LEU A 87 -0.39 -14.89 -1.77
CA LEU A 87 0.55 -15.18 -2.85
C LEU A 87 2.02 -15.09 -2.41
N LEU A 88 2.34 -14.32 -1.37
CA LEU A 88 3.72 -14.09 -0.96
C LEU A 88 4.40 -15.37 -0.45
N PRO A 89 3.93 -16.04 0.60
CA PRO A 89 4.56 -17.28 1.05
C PRO A 89 4.41 -18.41 0.02
N GLU A 90 3.32 -18.43 -0.75
CA GLU A 90 3.11 -19.41 -1.80
C GLU A 90 4.14 -19.31 -2.91
N ARG A 91 4.42 -18.10 -3.39
CA ARG A 91 5.35 -17.82 -4.49
C ARG A 91 6.79 -17.73 -4.04
N LEU A 92 7.04 -17.43 -2.77
CA LEU A 92 8.37 -17.16 -2.22
C LEU A 92 8.68 -18.07 -1.01
N PRO A 93 8.54 -19.42 -1.16
CA PRO A 93 8.73 -20.33 -0.03
C PRO A 93 10.15 -20.25 0.56
N HIS A 94 11.15 -19.89 -0.23
CA HIS A 94 12.53 -19.74 0.20
C HIS A 94 12.78 -18.53 1.13
N ARG A 95 11.80 -17.62 1.25
CA ARG A 95 11.88 -16.44 2.11
C ARG A 95 11.14 -16.58 3.45
N ILE A 96 10.33 -17.60 3.63
CA ILE A 96 9.42 -17.74 4.79
C ILE A 96 10.16 -17.66 6.12
N GLU A 97 11.33 -18.26 6.21
CA GLU A 97 12.09 -18.35 7.49
C GLU A 97 12.71 -17.01 7.92
N THR A 98 12.99 -16.12 6.99
CA THR A 98 13.79 -14.91 7.23
C THR A 98 13.06 -13.61 6.94
N THR A 99 11.88 -13.67 6.36
CA THR A 99 11.18 -12.49 5.85
C THR A 99 9.87 -12.23 6.59
N ARG A 100 9.66 -10.98 6.92
CA ARG A 100 8.37 -10.44 7.34
C ARG A 100 7.65 -9.96 6.07
N PHE A 101 6.64 -10.69 5.67
CA PHE A 101 5.85 -10.32 4.48
C PHE A 101 4.84 -9.24 4.80
N PHE A 102 4.57 -8.41 3.81
CA PHE A 102 3.44 -7.49 3.84
C PHE A 102 2.74 -7.41 2.48
N ALA A 103 1.46 -7.13 2.50
CA ALA A 103 0.69 -6.69 1.35
C ALA A 103 0.12 -5.31 1.65
N PHE A 104 0.43 -4.35 0.81
CA PHE A 104 -0.17 -3.03 0.81
C PHE A 104 -1.21 -2.94 -0.28
N ALA A 105 -2.37 -2.37 0.02
CA ALA A 105 -3.39 -2.12 -0.99
C ALA A 105 -4.06 -0.77 -0.76
N ASP A 106 -4.51 -0.17 -1.85
CA ASP A 106 -5.43 0.96 -1.82
C ASP A 106 -6.46 0.87 -2.94
N THR A 107 -7.61 1.47 -2.69
CA THR A 107 -8.67 1.68 -3.69
C THR A 107 -9.17 3.11 -3.50
N VAL A 108 -8.97 3.94 -4.53
CA VAL A 108 -9.06 5.39 -4.39
C VAL A 108 -9.84 6.03 -5.53
N GLU A 109 -10.74 6.93 -5.14
CA GLU A 109 -11.40 7.88 -6.02
C GLU A 109 -10.90 9.29 -5.69
N VAL A 110 -10.20 9.93 -6.62
CA VAL A 110 -9.83 11.34 -6.47
C VAL A 110 -10.95 12.24 -6.96
N ILE A 111 -10.83 13.54 -6.66
CA ILE A 111 -11.74 14.53 -7.20
C ILE A 111 -11.78 14.43 -8.73
N ASN A 112 -12.98 14.40 -9.30
CA ASN A 112 -13.16 14.31 -10.76
C ASN A 112 -12.88 15.65 -11.44
N TYR A 113 -12.79 15.63 -12.78
CA TYR A 113 -12.53 16.84 -13.57
C TYR A 113 -13.55 17.95 -13.30
N GLU A 114 -14.83 17.61 -13.14
CA GLU A 114 -15.92 18.55 -12.87
C GLU A 114 -16.00 19.02 -11.42
N ARG A 115 -15.22 18.41 -10.51
CA ARG A 115 -15.22 18.69 -9.07
C ARG A 115 -16.58 18.54 -8.42
N THR A 116 -17.33 17.53 -8.82
CA THR A 116 -18.68 17.24 -8.32
C THR A 116 -18.71 16.17 -7.23
N ASN A 117 -17.59 15.48 -6.99
CA ASN A 117 -17.45 14.47 -5.95
C ASN A 117 -16.45 14.92 -4.86
N GLN A 118 -16.43 14.21 -3.76
CA GLN A 118 -15.35 14.29 -2.77
C GLN A 118 -14.40 13.13 -2.97
N GLY A 119 -13.10 13.42 -3.13
CA GLY A 119 -12.07 12.39 -3.18
C GLY A 119 -12.02 11.62 -1.85
N HIS A 120 -12.00 10.30 -1.92
CA HIS A 120 -11.83 9.44 -0.77
C HIS A 120 -11.19 8.11 -1.18
N GLY A 121 -10.68 7.39 -0.21
CA GLY A 121 -10.08 6.10 -0.47
C GLY A 121 -10.00 5.23 0.77
N TRP A 122 -9.78 3.97 0.53
CA TRP A 122 -9.43 2.99 1.54
C TRP A 122 -8.03 2.49 1.26
N MET A 123 -7.19 2.45 2.28
CA MET A 123 -5.86 1.85 2.16
C MET A 123 -5.53 1.05 3.40
N GLY A 124 -4.68 0.06 3.22
CA GLY A 124 -4.33 -0.81 4.32
C GLY A 124 -3.11 -1.66 4.09
N LEU A 125 -2.73 -2.34 5.14
CA LEU A 125 -1.57 -3.21 5.19
C LEU A 125 -1.94 -4.49 5.94
N ARG A 126 -1.61 -5.64 5.35
CA ARG A 126 -1.55 -6.91 6.04
C ARG A 126 -0.08 -7.30 6.17
N PHE A 127 0.39 -7.55 7.38
CA PHE A 127 1.82 -7.65 7.65
C PHE A 127 2.15 -8.56 8.82
N GLN A 128 3.36 -9.10 8.81
CA GLN A 128 3.90 -9.89 9.90
C GLN A 128 4.79 -9.06 10.81
N LEU A 129 4.68 -9.25 12.11
CA LEU A 129 5.62 -8.67 13.09
C LEU A 129 6.93 -9.43 13.15
N ARG A 130 6.89 -10.72 12.84
CA ARG A 130 8.05 -11.61 12.79
C ARG A 130 7.86 -12.61 11.66
N PRO A 131 8.96 -13.16 11.11
CA PRO A 131 8.83 -14.27 10.16
C PRO A 131 7.96 -15.38 10.73
N LYS A 132 7.10 -15.94 9.88
CA LYS A 132 6.17 -17.05 10.23
C LYS A 132 5.06 -16.71 11.23
N SER A 133 5.00 -15.47 11.74
CA SER A 133 3.88 -15.08 12.61
C SER A 133 2.59 -14.90 11.81
N GLU A 134 1.47 -15.06 12.50
CA GLU A 134 0.17 -14.68 11.94
C GLU A 134 0.17 -13.20 11.54
N PRO A 135 -0.48 -12.84 10.43
CA PRO A 135 -0.52 -11.46 9.98
C PRO A 135 -1.42 -10.60 10.85
N ASN A 136 -1.02 -9.35 10.99
CA ASN A 136 -1.85 -8.27 11.49
C ASN A 136 -2.41 -7.47 10.32
N GLU A 137 -3.46 -6.70 10.57
CA GLU A 137 -4.12 -5.89 9.54
C GLU A 137 -4.40 -4.49 10.05
N CYS A 138 -4.13 -3.52 9.20
CA CYS A 138 -4.48 -2.12 9.40
C CYS A 138 -5.28 -1.65 8.20
N ALA A 139 -6.45 -1.05 8.41
CA ALA A 139 -7.28 -0.48 7.36
C ALA A 139 -7.68 0.94 7.73
N LEU A 140 -7.56 1.87 6.79
CA LEU A 140 -7.88 3.27 6.96
C LEU A 140 -8.82 3.76 5.87
N HIS A 141 -9.83 4.52 6.26
CA HIS A 141 -10.64 5.32 5.35
C HIS A 141 -10.14 6.76 5.33
N LEU A 142 -9.87 7.27 4.14
CA LEU A 142 -9.31 8.60 3.93
C LEU A 142 -10.32 9.47 3.19
N LYS A 143 -10.53 10.66 3.70
CA LYS A 143 -11.25 11.73 3.00
C LYS A 143 -10.25 12.83 2.64
N MET A 144 -10.22 13.19 1.38
CA MET A 144 -9.26 14.18 0.88
C MET A 144 -9.95 15.53 0.73
N HIS A 145 -9.36 16.54 1.34
CA HIS A 145 -9.93 17.89 1.36
C HIS A 145 -9.32 18.82 0.31
N ASP A 146 -8.18 18.47 -0.25
CA ASP A 146 -7.60 19.21 -1.36
C ASP A 146 -8.52 19.20 -2.58
N THR A 147 -8.49 20.26 -3.35
CA THR A 147 -9.29 20.41 -4.57
C THR A 147 -8.51 20.12 -5.85
N ASP A 148 -7.26 19.72 -5.72
CA ASP A 148 -6.37 19.38 -6.82
C ASP A 148 -6.11 17.87 -6.84
N PRO A 149 -6.43 17.16 -7.94
CA PRO A 149 -6.17 15.73 -8.06
C PRO A 149 -4.71 15.34 -7.82
N LEU A 150 -3.77 16.15 -8.26
CA LEU A 150 -2.34 15.89 -8.09
C LEU A 150 -1.93 15.94 -6.62
N GLN A 151 -2.43 16.92 -5.87
CA GLN A 151 -2.19 17.03 -4.42
C GLN A 151 -2.82 15.86 -3.67
N GLN A 152 -3.99 15.41 -4.08
CA GLN A 152 -4.62 14.23 -3.50
C GLN A 152 -3.78 12.98 -3.72
N GLN A 153 -3.23 12.79 -4.91
CA GLN A 153 -2.34 11.66 -5.21
C GLN A 153 -1.04 11.72 -4.40
N PHE A 154 -0.41 12.88 -4.28
CA PHE A 154 0.77 13.03 -3.44
C PHE A 154 0.51 12.71 -1.97
N ALA A 155 -0.61 13.18 -1.43
CA ALA A 155 -1.00 12.88 -0.06
C ALA A 155 -1.18 11.37 0.17
N LEU A 156 -1.80 10.67 -0.76
CA LEU A 156 -1.95 9.22 -0.70
C LEU A 156 -0.60 8.50 -0.66
N GLY A 157 0.33 8.93 -1.49
CA GLY A 157 1.69 8.37 -1.50
C GLY A 157 2.40 8.52 -0.15
N ILE A 158 2.30 9.69 0.45
CA ILE A 158 2.89 9.98 1.77
C ILE A 158 2.25 9.12 2.86
N ILE A 159 0.91 9.07 2.89
CA ILE A 159 0.18 8.32 3.91
C ILE A 159 0.48 6.82 3.79
N GLY A 160 0.51 6.27 2.57
CA GLY A 160 0.83 4.87 2.34
C GLY A 160 2.22 4.49 2.82
N VAL A 161 3.24 5.29 2.52
CA VAL A 161 4.59 5.06 3.04
C VAL A 161 4.61 5.13 4.57
N ASN A 162 3.89 6.09 5.16
CA ASN A 162 3.80 6.21 6.62
C ASN A 162 3.15 4.99 7.27
N ILE A 163 2.08 4.43 6.68
CA ILE A 163 1.44 3.22 7.18
C ILE A 163 2.44 2.07 7.20
N ILE A 164 3.11 1.82 6.08
CA ILE A 164 4.09 0.73 5.98
C ILE A 164 5.22 0.93 6.99
N TYR A 165 5.78 2.12 7.05
CA TYR A 165 6.86 2.45 7.97
C TYR A 165 6.45 2.24 9.43
N SER A 166 5.29 2.76 9.83
CA SER A 166 4.80 2.65 11.20
C SER A 166 4.54 1.20 11.62
N CYS A 167 3.91 0.42 10.74
CA CYS A 167 3.62 -0.98 11.04
C CYS A 167 4.88 -1.86 11.11
N MET A 168 5.90 -1.52 10.36
CA MET A 168 7.12 -2.33 10.28
C MET A 168 8.23 -1.91 11.25
N PHE A 169 8.24 -0.66 11.72
CA PHE A 169 9.33 -0.13 12.55
C PHE A 169 8.91 0.45 13.91
N LEU A 170 7.64 0.69 14.15
CA LEU A 170 7.12 1.22 15.41
C LEU A 170 6.22 0.21 16.09
#